data_3ddce5ee3c243ec3be532f6317e3ce99
#
_entry.id   3ddce5ee3c243ec3be532f6317e3ce99
#
_cell.length_a   1.000
_cell.length_b   1.000
_cell.length_c   1.000
_cell.angle_alpha   90.00
_cell.angle_beta   90.00
_cell.angle_gamma   90.00
#
_symmetry.space_group_name_H-M   'P 1'
#
loop_
_entity.id
_entity.type
_entity.pdbx_description
1 polymer ?
#
loop_
_entity_poly.entity_id
_entity_poly.type
_entity_poly.pdbx_seq_one_letter_code
_entity_poly.pdbx_strand_id
1 'polypeptide(L)'
;LNSRDSQRPRGRRMAARGAAVLSCAAALALCVYAFLPKSTAGLLLYEGQFSEVQLVNSMIKQLVEDRHGIPVTIQDEMTAVNNFNALTAANHSCDLMYTWDGTLLTTIMGLDTTDIPEGQTLYDFVNEKMNEEYDLQLLGKIGVNNTYVIGVTQEVVDTYHPETISDLVPIAGELRFCAEQDFFTDAGNMKFGPMVETYGLNFQVANPVDIMMKYTLIEQGAYDVMVVYATDGLNKRANLTLLDDDQHFFPDYYGTILARSDVFERFAEDAPGLKETIQLLNEQFTDELMSELTYRVDVAGEEVETVAHDFLVQSGLLDA
;
A
#
# COMPACT_ATOMS: atom_id res chain seq x y z
N LEU A 1 -79.37 57.25 13.95
CA LEU A 1 -78.89 56.50 15.13
C LEU A 1 -77.85 55.48 14.64
N ASN A 2 -76.66 55.63 15.08
CA ASN A 2 -75.45 54.95 14.67
C ASN A 2 -75.47 53.46 14.98
N SER A 3 -75.10 52.59 14.01
CA SER A 3 -74.62 51.27 14.23
C SER A 3 -73.12 51.19 13.72
N ARG A 4 -72.22 51.06 14.66
CA ARG A 4 -70.75 50.80 14.36
C ARG A 4 -70.63 49.31 14.11
N ASP A 5 -70.25 48.97 12.89
CA ASP A 5 -69.90 47.61 12.48
C ASP A 5 -68.43 47.40 12.77
N SER A 6 -68.12 46.41 13.61
CA SER A 6 -66.74 46.07 14.05
C SER A 6 -66.14 45.09 13.06
N GLN A 7 -65.30 45.58 12.15
CA GLN A 7 -64.45 44.75 11.32
C GLN A 7 -63.31 44.14 12.13
N ARG A 8 -63.33 42.86 12.42
CA ARG A 8 -62.20 42.09 12.95
C ARG A 8 -61.25 41.66 11.80
N PRO A 9 -59.96 41.80 11.96
CA PRO A 9 -59.02 41.52 10.87
C PRO A 9 -58.90 40.02 10.62
N ARG A 10 -59.41 39.54 9.50
CA ARG A 10 -59.28 38.16 9.00
C ARG A 10 -57.79 37.78 8.62
N GLY A 11 -56.87 38.74 8.45
CA GLY A 11 -55.48 38.49 7.98
C GLY A 11 -54.55 37.76 8.96
N ARG A 12 -54.77 37.94 10.30
CA ARG A 12 -53.88 37.30 11.31
C ARG A 12 -54.05 35.78 11.44
N ARG A 13 -55.23 35.23 11.12
CA ARG A 13 -55.51 33.78 11.19
C ARG A 13 -54.94 33.02 9.98
N MET A 14 -54.83 33.66 8.81
CA MET A 14 -54.20 33.05 7.64
C MET A 14 -52.69 33.01 7.74
N ALA A 15 -52.05 34.04 8.26
CA ALA A 15 -50.59 34.07 8.49
C ALA A 15 -50.13 33.02 9.53
N ALA A 16 -50.90 32.84 10.62
CA ALA A 16 -50.58 31.81 11.63
C ALA A 16 -50.76 30.37 11.12
N ARG A 17 -51.74 30.12 10.22
CA ARG A 17 -51.92 28.81 9.59
C ARG A 17 -50.83 28.50 8.55
N GLY A 18 -50.40 29.49 7.78
CA GLY A 18 -49.25 29.34 6.85
C GLY A 18 -47.94 29.02 7.54
N ALA A 19 -47.66 29.71 8.67
CA ALA A 19 -46.44 29.46 9.46
C ALA A 19 -46.44 28.05 10.11
N ALA A 20 -47.58 27.58 10.61
CA ALA A 20 -47.69 26.24 11.19
C ALA A 20 -47.53 25.13 10.15
N VAL A 21 -48.04 25.30 8.93
CA VAL A 21 -47.90 24.34 7.83
C VAL A 21 -46.44 24.27 7.33
N LEU A 22 -45.78 25.43 7.25
CA LEU A 22 -44.36 25.50 6.90
C LEU A 22 -43.47 24.84 7.97
N SER A 23 -43.78 25.04 9.26
CA SER A 23 -43.04 24.40 10.36
C SER A 23 -43.25 22.88 10.40
N CYS A 24 -44.44 22.39 10.13
CA CYS A 24 -44.70 20.95 10.05
C CYS A 24 -44.07 20.31 8.82
N ALA A 25 -44.07 20.99 7.67
CA ALA A 25 -43.37 20.51 6.48
C ALA A 25 -41.83 20.45 6.64
N ALA A 26 -41.28 21.46 7.31
CA ALA A 26 -39.82 21.44 7.64
C ALA A 26 -39.48 20.35 8.67
N ALA A 27 -40.33 20.14 9.69
CA ALA A 27 -40.14 19.06 10.65
C ALA A 27 -40.27 17.66 10.00
N LEU A 28 -41.27 17.49 9.10
CA LEU A 28 -41.44 16.26 8.33
C LEU A 28 -40.23 16.02 7.38
N ALA A 29 -39.72 17.05 6.72
CA ALA A 29 -38.56 16.97 5.86
C ALA A 29 -37.29 16.59 6.65
N LEU A 30 -37.10 17.16 7.85
CA LEU A 30 -36.04 16.80 8.78
C LEU A 30 -36.18 15.35 9.30
N CYS A 31 -37.39 14.91 9.62
CA CYS A 31 -37.66 13.53 10.02
C CYS A 31 -37.41 12.54 8.87
N VAL A 32 -37.85 12.87 7.66
CA VAL A 32 -37.63 12.03 6.47
C VAL A 32 -36.14 11.96 6.14
N TYR A 33 -35.40 13.07 6.29
CA TYR A 33 -33.95 13.09 6.11
C TYR A 33 -33.20 12.25 7.16
N ALA A 34 -33.68 12.25 8.41
CA ALA A 34 -33.13 11.42 9.50
C ALA A 34 -33.46 9.91 9.36
N PHE A 35 -34.49 9.55 8.57
CA PHE A 35 -34.89 8.17 8.30
C PHE A 35 -34.60 7.69 6.85
N LEU A 36 -34.02 8.54 6.01
CA LEU A 36 -33.43 8.04 4.77
C LEU A 36 -32.32 7.08 5.20
N PRO A 37 -32.29 5.83 4.69
CA PRO A 37 -31.14 4.99 4.94
C PRO A 37 -29.92 5.79 4.46
N LYS A 38 -29.02 6.14 5.38
CA LYS A 38 -27.70 6.64 5.01
C LYS A 38 -27.15 5.59 4.07
N SER A 39 -26.81 5.99 2.86
CA SER A 39 -26.07 5.15 1.94
C SER A 39 -24.80 4.78 2.70
N THR A 40 -24.73 3.58 3.23
CA THR A 40 -23.49 3.01 3.76
C THR A 40 -22.61 2.65 2.57
N ALA A 41 -22.19 3.67 1.82
CA ALA A 41 -21.12 3.51 0.88
C ALA A 41 -19.89 3.17 1.73
N GLY A 42 -19.40 1.94 1.62
CA GLY A 42 -18.17 1.52 2.26
C GLY A 42 -16.96 1.98 1.48
N LEU A 43 -15.76 1.80 2.07
CA LEU A 43 -14.51 1.97 1.35
C LEU A 43 -14.32 0.85 0.33
N LEU A 44 -13.75 1.18 -0.81
CA LEU A 44 -13.48 0.26 -1.91
C LEU A 44 -11.96 0.16 -2.13
N LEU A 45 -11.44 -1.04 -2.03
CA LEU A 45 -10.06 -1.40 -2.35
C LEU A 45 -10.06 -2.54 -3.36
N TYR A 46 -8.97 -2.70 -4.08
CA TYR A 46 -8.70 -3.91 -4.86
C TYR A 46 -7.60 -4.73 -4.21
N GLU A 47 -7.73 -6.05 -4.34
CA GLU A 47 -6.69 -6.95 -3.87
C GLU A 47 -5.44 -6.85 -4.75
N GLY A 48 -4.29 -7.14 -4.18
CA GLY A 48 -3.01 -7.19 -4.88
C GLY A 48 -2.50 -8.60 -5.06
N GLN A 49 -1.49 -8.73 -5.92
CA GLN A 49 -0.90 -10.02 -6.30
C GLN A 49 0.08 -10.58 -5.24
N PHE A 50 0.51 -9.74 -4.29
CA PHE A 50 1.48 -10.11 -3.26
C PHE A 50 0.81 -10.19 -1.89
N SER A 51 1.20 -11.16 -1.08
CA SER A 51 0.69 -11.33 0.29
C SER A 51 0.89 -10.10 1.18
N GLU A 52 1.95 -9.33 0.97
CA GLU A 52 2.15 -8.04 1.65
C GLU A 52 0.99 -7.07 1.38
N VAL A 53 0.53 -6.94 0.13
CA VAL A 53 -0.62 -6.10 -0.22
C VAL A 53 -1.90 -6.63 0.42
N GLN A 54 -2.10 -7.95 0.36
CA GLN A 54 -3.28 -8.62 0.94
C GLN A 54 -3.35 -8.43 2.46
N LEU A 55 -2.22 -8.55 3.14
CA LEU A 55 -2.11 -8.32 4.59
C LEU A 55 -2.46 -6.89 4.96
N VAL A 56 -1.87 -5.89 4.28
CA VAL A 56 -2.15 -4.48 4.57
C VAL A 56 -3.60 -4.13 4.25
N ASN A 57 -4.17 -4.61 3.14
CA ASN A 57 -5.58 -4.43 2.81
C ASN A 57 -6.50 -5.01 3.89
N SER A 58 -6.19 -6.23 4.37
CA SER A 58 -6.95 -6.87 5.45
C SER A 58 -6.83 -6.09 6.77
N MET A 59 -5.66 -5.54 7.09
CA MET A 59 -5.46 -4.70 8.27
C MET A 59 -6.26 -3.38 8.17
N ILE A 60 -6.23 -2.71 7.02
CA ILE A 60 -7.07 -1.52 6.78
C ILE A 60 -8.54 -1.86 6.99
N LYS A 61 -9.02 -2.95 6.40
CA LYS A 61 -10.40 -3.40 6.55
C LYS A 61 -10.76 -3.60 8.01
N GLN A 62 -9.99 -4.39 8.75
CA GLN A 62 -10.28 -4.70 10.14
C GLN A 62 -10.27 -3.45 11.03
N LEU A 63 -9.29 -2.55 10.87
CA LEU A 63 -9.20 -1.31 11.64
C LEU A 63 -10.38 -0.37 11.35
N VAL A 64 -10.75 -0.20 10.10
CA VAL A 64 -11.83 0.72 9.70
C VAL A 64 -13.19 0.18 10.11
N GLU A 65 -13.43 -1.11 9.92
CA GLU A 65 -14.69 -1.75 10.32
C GLU A 65 -14.86 -1.75 11.85
N ASP A 66 -13.80 -2.00 12.61
CA ASP A 66 -13.84 -1.98 14.08
C ASP A 66 -14.09 -0.57 14.64
N ARG A 67 -13.33 0.42 14.18
CA ARG A 67 -13.37 1.77 14.75
C ARG A 67 -14.52 2.64 14.27
N HIS A 68 -14.97 2.44 13.05
CA HIS A 68 -15.97 3.30 12.42
C HIS A 68 -17.29 2.59 12.09
N GLY A 69 -17.30 1.26 12.02
CA GLY A 69 -18.48 0.47 11.65
C GLY A 69 -18.93 0.68 10.20
N ILE A 70 -18.09 1.27 9.35
CA ILE A 70 -18.35 1.36 7.91
C ILE A 70 -17.74 0.13 7.20
N PRO A 71 -18.44 -0.47 6.22
CA PRO A 71 -17.92 -1.64 5.53
C PRO A 71 -16.72 -1.28 4.64
N VAL A 72 -15.74 -2.19 4.57
CA VAL A 72 -14.64 -2.12 3.61
C VAL A 72 -14.74 -3.31 2.67
N THR A 73 -14.86 -3.02 1.38
CA THR A 73 -14.92 -4.05 0.34
C THR A 73 -13.57 -4.14 -0.37
N ILE A 74 -12.92 -5.29 -0.23
CA ILE A 74 -11.75 -5.65 -1.02
C ILE A 74 -12.28 -6.40 -2.25
N GLN A 75 -12.03 -5.85 -3.43
CA GLN A 75 -12.49 -6.38 -4.71
C GLN A 75 -11.46 -7.35 -5.29
N ASP A 76 -11.74 -7.89 -6.49
CA ASP A 76 -10.86 -8.85 -7.17
C ASP A 76 -9.44 -8.32 -7.33
N GLU A 77 -8.49 -9.27 -7.41
CA GLU A 77 -7.06 -9.00 -7.58
C GLU A 77 -6.76 -8.20 -8.85
N MET A 78 -5.90 -7.19 -8.71
CA MET A 78 -5.40 -6.37 -9.81
C MET A 78 -3.88 -6.19 -9.75
N THR A 79 -3.29 -5.93 -10.93
CA THR A 79 -1.93 -5.40 -11.01
C THR A 79 -1.87 -3.97 -10.45
N ALA A 80 -0.70 -3.51 -10.01
CA ALA A 80 -0.52 -2.14 -9.51
C ALA A 80 -1.01 -1.08 -10.51
N VAL A 81 -0.73 -1.26 -11.80
CA VAL A 81 -1.17 -0.35 -12.87
C VAL A 81 -2.70 -0.30 -12.99
N ASN A 82 -3.37 -1.46 -12.97
CA ASN A 82 -4.82 -1.52 -13.07
C ASN A 82 -5.50 -0.95 -11.81
N ASN A 83 -4.94 -1.21 -10.63
CA ASN A 83 -5.42 -0.64 -9.38
C ASN A 83 -5.28 0.89 -9.37
N PHE A 84 -4.14 1.43 -9.82
CA PHE A 84 -3.95 2.87 -9.98
C PHE A 84 -4.96 3.48 -10.97
N ASN A 85 -5.22 2.81 -12.10
CA ASN A 85 -6.24 3.25 -13.06
C ASN A 85 -7.66 3.27 -12.44
N ALA A 86 -7.97 2.28 -11.59
CA ALA A 86 -9.26 2.26 -10.86
C ALA A 86 -9.33 3.38 -9.81
N LEU A 87 -8.21 3.66 -9.12
CA LEU A 87 -8.11 4.74 -8.12
C LEU A 87 -8.30 6.13 -8.75
N THR A 88 -7.75 6.36 -9.94
CA THR A 88 -7.88 7.63 -10.68
C THR A 88 -9.17 7.74 -11.50
N ALA A 89 -9.94 6.67 -11.61
CA ALA A 89 -11.18 6.67 -12.39
C ALA A 89 -12.27 7.57 -11.80
N ALA A 90 -12.97 8.29 -12.66
CA ALA A 90 -14.04 9.22 -12.27
C ALA A 90 -15.26 8.55 -11.62
N ASN A 91 -15.40 7.23 -11.75
CA ASN A 91 -16.50 6.45 -11.18
C ASN A 91 -16.30 6.06 -9.71
N HIS A 92 -15.21 6.48 -9.08
CA HIS A 92 -14.86 6.15 -7.69
C HIS A 92 -14.90 4.63 -7.40
N SER A 93 -14.37 3.82 -8.31
CA SER A 93 -14.34 2.36 -8.16
C SER A 93 -13.26 1.87 -7.19
N CYS A 94 -12.34 2.73 -6.78
CA CYS A 94 -11.33 2.48 -5.77
C CYS A 94 -11.11 3.75 -4.94
N ASP A 95 -10.91 3.62 -3.65
CA ASP A 95 -10.71 4.73 -2.72
C ASP A 95 -9.27 4.84 -2.22
N LEU A 96 -8.63 3.70 -2.00
CA LEU A 96 -7.25 3.58 -1.54
C LEU A 96 -6.59 2.38 -2.21
N MET A 97 -5.26 2.40 -2.25
CA MET A 97 -4.44 1.23 -2.57
C MET A 97 -3.17 1.22 -1.72
N TYR A 98 -2.74 0.04 -1.28
CA TYR A 98 -1.39 -0.14 -0.79
C TYR A 98 -0.43 -0.30 -1.98
N THR A 99 0.70 0.36 -1.91
CA THR A 99 1.73 0.35 -2.96
C THR A 99 3.09 0.79 -2.38
N TRP A 100 4.09 0.92 -3.24
CA TRP A 100 5.42 1.41 -2.87
C TRP A 100 5.73 2.69 -3.64
N ASP A 101 6.44 3.62 -3.00
CA ASP A 101 6.82 4.89 -3.61
C ASP A 101 7.67 4.70 -4.88
N GLY A 102 8.56 3.73 -4.90
CA GLY A 102 9.33 3.37 -6.08
C GLY A 102 8.48 2.81 -7.24
N THR A 103 7.43 2.02 -6.95
CA THR A 103 6.46 1.57 -7.97
C THR A 103 5.71 2.76 -8.59
N LEU A 104 5.33 3.72 -7.75
CA LEU A 104 4.69 4.95 -8.24
C LEU A 104 5.64 5.73 -9.14
N LEU A 105 6.92 5.88 -8.76
CA LEU A 105 7.93 6.56 -9.57
C LEU A 105 8.13 5.86 -10.92
N THR A 106 8.51 4.60 -10.89
CA THR A 106 9.04 3.91 -12.07
C THR A 106 7.94 3.34 -12.96
N THR A 107 6.97 2.64 -12.37
CA THR A 107 5.94 1.90 -13.13
C THR A 107 4.76 2.80 -13.51
N ILE A 108 4.35 3.69 -12.62
CA ILE A 108 3.17 4.54 -12.85
C ILE A 108 3.55 5.82 -13.59
N MET A 109 4.55 6.55 -13.10
CA MET A 109 4.96 7.83 -13.72
C MET A 109 5.96 7.64 -14.86
N GLY A 110 6.63 6.48 -14.94
CA GLY A 110 7.67 6.22 -15.95
C GLY A 110 8.91 7.08 -15.76
N LEU A 111 9.19 7.49 -14.54
CA LEU A 111 10.36 8.27 -14.13
C LEU A 111 11.43 7.38 -13.52
N ASP A 112 12.63 7.94 -13.30
CA ASP A 112 13.76 7.28 -12.67
C ASP A 112 14.22 8.07 -11.44
N THR A 113 15.03 7.47 -10.58
CA THR A 113 15.60 8.15 -9.40
C THR A 113 16.45 9.37 -9.77
N THR A 114 16.98 9.41 -10.97
CA THR A 114 17.71 10.57 -11.52
C THR A 114 16.81 11.78 -11.86
N ASP A 115 15.50 11.58 -11.91
CA ASP A 115 14.52 12.66 -12.12
C ASP A 115 14.16 13.39 -10.82
N ILE A 116 14.59 12.83 -9.66
CA ILE A 116 14.33 13.42 -8.35
C ILE A 116 15.25 14.62 -8.14
N PRO A 117 14.70 15.81 -7.81
CA PRO A 117 15.52 16.98 -7.54
C PRO A 117 16.50 16.79 -6.37
N GLU A 118 17.67 17.40 -6.46
CA GLU A 118 18.68 17.35 -5.39
C GLU A 118 18.09 17.83 -4.05
N GLY A 119 18.27 17.02 -3.01
CA GLY A 119 17.79 17.31 -1.65
C GLY A 119 16.34 16.92 -1.37
N GLN A 120 15.63 16.33 -2.33
CA GLN A 120 14.30 15.76 -2.15
C GLN A 120 14.40 14.24 -2.01
N THR A 121 13.62 13.65 -1.09
CA THR A 121 13.52 12.18 -1.00
C THR A 121 12.60 11.64 -2.09
N LEU A 122 12.76 10.36 -2.46
CA LEU A 122 11.86 9.69 -3.41
C LEU A 122 10.40 9.80 -2.94
N TYR A 123 10.15 9.52 -1.67
CA TYR A 123 8.81 9.59 -1.08
C TYR A 123 8.18 10.99 -1.23
N ASP A 124 8.92 12.05 -0.88
CA ASP A 124 8.40 13.41 -0.94
C ASP A 124 8.13 13.85 -2.38
N PHE A 125 9.02 13.51 -3.31
CA PHE A 125 8.86 13.79 -4.73
C PHE A 125 7.62 13.10 -5.30
N VAL A 126 7.45 11.81 -5.02
CA VAL A 126 6.29 11.04 -5.46
C VAL A 126 5.00 11.59 -4.86
N ASN A 127 4.99 11.92 -3.56
CA ASN A 127 3.80 12.47 -2.91
C ASN A 127 3.38 13.82 -3.53
N GLU A 128 4.36 14.70 -3.80
CA GLU A 128 4.11 15.96 -4.49
C GLU A 128 3.47 15.72 -5.87
N LYS A 129 4.05 14.84 -6.66
CA LYS A 129 3.56 14.48 -8.00
C LYS A 129 2.17 13.83 -7.99
N MET A 130 1.91 12.91 -7.07
CA MET A 130 0.60 12.28 -6.92
C MET A 130 -0.48 13.31 -6.55
N ASN A 131 -0.15 14.28 -5.71
CA ASN A 131 -1.06 15.34 -5.34
C ASN A 131 -1.33 16.32 -6.48
N GLU A 132 -0.28 16.79 -7.17
CA GLU A 132 -0.39 17.78 -8.22
C GLU A 132 -1.07 17.27 -9.50
N GLU A 133 -0.75 16.03 -9.90
CA GLU A 133 -1.15 15.50 -11.20
C GLU A 133 -2.39 14.62 -11.17
N TYR A 134 -2.67 13.98 -10.00
CA TYR A 134 -3.73 12.97 -9.89
C TYR A 134 -4.74 13.23 -8.77
N ASP A 135 -4.56 14.28 -7.96
CA ASP A 135 -5.39 14.55 -6.77
C ASP A 135 -5.41 13.36 -5.77
N LEU A 136 -4.24 12.75 -5.60
CA LEU A 136 -3.99 11.64 -4.68
C LEU A 136 -3.00 12.06 -3.60
N GLN A 137 -3.00 11.37 -2.45
CA GLN A 137 -2.07 11.63 -1.36
C GLN A 137 -1.51 10.34 -0.79
N LEU A 138 -0.22 10.32 -0.48
CA LEU A 138 0.39 9.28 0.32
C LEU A 138 0.10 9.53 1.79
N LEU A 139 -0.31 8.47 2.52
CA LEU A 139 -0.75 8.60 3.92
C LEU A 139 0.38 8.40 4.95
N GLY A 140 1.61 8.31 4.52
CA GLY A 140 2.78 8.01 5.34
C GLY A 140 3.43 6.69 4.94
N LYS A 141 4.60 6.41 5.52
CA LYS A 141 5.32 5.16 5.32
C LYS A 141 4.87 4.17 6.39
N ILE A 142 4.58 2.92 6.00
CA ILE A 142 4.20 1.91 7.00
C ILE A 142 5.41 1.32 7.74
N GLY A 143 6.64 1.59 7.28
CA GLY A 143 7.90 1.19 7.91
C GLY A 143 8.69 0.13 7.14
N VAL A 144 8.09 -0.54 6.14
CA VAL A 144 8.82 -1.46 5.26
C VAL A 144 9.59 -0.72 4.17
N ASN A 145 10.78 -1.23 3.86
CA ASN A 145 11.61 -0.83 2.73
C ASN A 145 11.80 -2.05 1.80
N ASN A 146 10.79 -2.35 1.00
CA ASN A 146 10.76 -3.53 0.14
C ASN A 146 11.61 -3.35 -1.14
N THR A 147 12.85 -2.95 -0.95
CA THR A 147 13.84 -2.78 -2.03
C THR A 147 14.33 -4.12 -2.55
N TYR A 148 15.08 -4.11 -3.66
CA TYR A 148 15.89 -5.24 -4.06
C TYR A 148 17.03 -5.46 -3.08
N VAL A 149 17.30 -6.72 -2.78
CA VAL A 149 18.46 -7.16 -1.99
C VAL A 149 19.12 -8.36 -2.65
N ILE A 150 20.40 -8.56 -2.37
CA ILE A 150 21.14 -9.74 -2.83
C ILE A 150 21.05 -10.81 -1.76
N GLY A 151 20.43 -11.93 -2.10
CA GLY A 151 20.37 -13.11 -1.27
C GLY A 151 21.41 -14.16 -1.70
N VAL A 152 22.08 -14.76 -0.73
CA VAL A 152 23.05 -15.84 -0.95
C VAL A 152 22.62 -17.10 -0.21
N THR A 153 22.99 -18.26 -0.75
CA THR A 153 22.71 -19.55 -0.11
C THR A 153 23.55 -19.75 1.15
N GLN A 154 23.09 -20.61 2.06
CA GLN A 154 23.81 -20.96 3.26
C GLN A 154 25.20 -21.57 2.95
N GLU A 155 25.34 -22.30 1.82
CA GLU A 155 26.65 -22.83 1.38
C GLU A 155 27.67 -21.72 1.10
N VAL A 156 27.23 -20.60 0.49
CA VAL A 156 28.07 -19.41 0.28
C VAL A 156 28.47 -18.79 1.61
N VAL A 157 27.50 -18.65 2.54
CA VAL A 157 27.75 -18.10 3.88
C VAL A 157 28.75 -18.96 4.65
N ASP A 158 28.57 -20.26 4.67
CA ASP A 158 29.41 -21.20 5.41
C ASP A 158 30.85 -21.25 4.85
N THR A 159 31.00 -20.99 3.54
CA THR A 159 32.31 -21.08 2.85
C THR A 159 33.05 -19.76 2.88
N TYR A 160 32.39 -18.64 2.64
CA TYR A 160 33.03 -17.35 2.37
C TYR A 160 32.73 -16.26 3.38
N HIS A 161 31.64 -16.44 4.18
CA HIS A 161 31.19 -15.52 5.23
C HIS A 161 30.93 -14.07 4.74
N PRO A 162 30.26 -13.84 3.58
CA PRO A 162 29.97 -12.49 3.13
C PRO A 162 28.91 -11.84 4.04
N GLU A 163 29.09 -10.55 4.35
CA GLU A 163 28.14 -9.72 5.08
C GLU A 163 27.54 -8.64 4.15
N THR A 164 28.33 -8.17 3.17
CA THR A 164 27.95 -7.11 2.24
C THR A 164 28.00 -7.58 0.78
N ILE A 165 27.37 -6.80 -0.13
CA ILE A 165 27.46 -7.08 -1.57
C ILE A 165 28.92 -6.97 -2.05
N SER A 166 29.71 -6.02 -1.53
CA SER A 166 31.12 -5.87 -1.86
C SER A 166 31.97 -7.08 -1.48
N ASP A 167 31.59 -7.88 -0.47
CA ASP A 167 32.27 -9.09 -0.09
C ASP A 167 32.21 -10.20 -1.15
N LEU A 168 31.25 -10.10 -2.07
CA LEU A 168 31.15 -11.04 -3.19
C LEU A 168 32.23 -10.81 -4.27
N VAL A 169 32.83 -9.62 -4.37
CA VAL A 169 33.75 -9.25 -5.45
C VAL A 169 34.91 -10.27 -5.63
N PRO A 170 35.64 -10.66 -4.58
CA PRO A 170 36.75 -11.60 -4.74
C PRO A 170 36.33 -13.03 -5.10
N ILE A 171 35.07 -13.40 -4.89
CA ILE A 171 34.55 -14.76 -5.06
C ILE A 171 33.50 -14.87 -6.17
N ALA A 172 33.02 -13.76 -6.75
CA ALA A 172 31.97 -13.76 -7.75
C ALA A 172 32.25 -14.68 -8.94
N GLY A 173 33.51 -14.83 -9.35
CA GLY A 173 33.92 -15.73 -10.44
C GLY A 173 33.71 -17.22 -10.16
N GLU A 174 33.39 -17.61 -8.95
CA GLU A 174 33.02 -18.97 -8.55
C GLU A 174 31.49 -19.14 -8.35
N LEU A 175 30.73 -18.04 -8.32
CA LEU A 175 29.30 -18.02 -7.97
C LEU A 175 28.40 -17.90 -9.21
N ARG A 176 27.25 -18.58 -9.14
CA ARG A 176 26.20 -18.56 -10.17
C ARG A 176 25.08 -17.65 -9.67
N PHE A 177 24.78 -16.62 -10.46
CA PHE A 177 23.76 -15.60 -10.15
C PHE A 177 22.50 -15.83 -10.98
N CYS A 178 21.32 -15.60 -10.39
CA CYS A 178 20.06 -15.49 -11.12
C CYS A 178 19.19 -14.34 -10.63
N ALA A 179 18.31 -13.90 -11.52
CA ALA A 179 17.25 -12.93 -11.25
C ALA A 179 16.11 -13.12 -12.25
N GLU A 180 14.98 -12.44 -12.04
CA GLU A 180 13.92 -12.34 -13.02
C GLU A 180 14.40 -11.65 -14.31
N GLN A 181 13.69 -11.93 -15.43
CA GLN A 181 14.03 -11.43 -16.76
C GLN A 181 14.16 -9.90 -16.81
N ASP A 182 13.28 -9.17 -16.12
CA ASP A 182 13.21 -7.71 -16.12
C ASP A 182 14.47 -7.08 -15.46
N PHE A 183 15.10 -7.80 -14.52
CA PHE A 183 16.34 -7.33 -13.91
C PHE A 183 17.51 -7.30 -14.90
N PHE A 184 17.48 -8.15 -15.94
CA PHE A 184 18.52 -8.21 -16.96
C PHE A 184 18.26 -7.32 -18.20
N THR A 185 17.00 -7.08 -18.53
CA THR A 185 16.61 -6.52 -19.84
C THR A 185 16.00 -5.13 -19.78
N ASP A 186 15.38 -4.75 -18.67
CA ASP A 186 14.77 -3.45 -18.55
C ASP A 186 15.83 -2.34 -18.51
N ALA A 187 15.47 -1.21 -19.09
CA ALA A 187 16.24 0.00 -18.91
C ALA A 187 16.07 0.52 -17.47
N GLY A 188 17.13 1.07 -16.92
CA GLY A 188 17.11 1.65 -15.57
C GLY A 188 18.45 1.44 -14.85
N ASN A 189 18.67 2.25 -13.84
CA ASN A 189 19.93 2.25 -13.07
C ASN A 189 19.96 1.17 -11.98
N MET A 190 18.83 0.57 -11.60
CA MET A 190 18.71 -0.50 -10.58
C MET A 190 18.64 -1.90 -11.21
N LYS A 191 19.45 -2.17 -12.22
CA LYS A 191 19.42 -3.40 -13.01
C LYS A 191 20.78 -4.11 -12.97
N PHE A 192 20.81 -5.33 -13.50
CA PHE A 192 21.99 -6.20 -13.44
C PHE A 192 23.27 -5.51 -13.98
N GLY A 193 23.22 -4.90 -15.16
CA GLY A 193 24.38 -4.24 -15.77
C GLY A 193 24.96 -3.13 -14.87
N PRO A 194 24.19 -2.12 -14.48
CA PRO A 194 24.63 -1.09 -13.52
C PRO A 194 25.10 -1.66 -12.18
N MET A 195 24.43 -2.67 -11.63
CA MET A 195 24.82 -3.30 -10.37
C MET A 195 26.23 -3.91 -10.45
N VAL A 196 26.47 -4.76 -11.46
CA VAL A 196 27.78 -5.41 -11.59
C VAL A 196 28.90 -4.42 -11.93
N GLU A 197 28.58 -3.33 -12.63
CA GLU A 197 29.54 -2.25 -12.89
C GLU A 197 29.88 -1.48 -11.61
N THR A 198 28.89 -1.11 -10.81
CA THR A 198 29.07 -0.36 -9.56
C THR A 198 29.93 -1.13 -8.56
N TYR A 199 29.58 -2.40 -8.32
CA TYR A 199 30.30 -3.23 -7.37
C TYR A 199 31.59 -3.87 -7.92
N GLY A 200 31.75 -3.92 -9.24
CA GLY A 200 32.84 -4.66 -9.88
C GLY A 200 32.66 -6.18 -9.84
N LEU A 201 31.43 -6.66 -9.83
CA LEU A 201 31.09 -8.09 -9.78
C LEU A 201 31.29 -8.76 -11.14
N ASN A 202 31.82 -9.98 -11.13
CA ASN A 202 31.99 -10.78 -12.34
C ASN A 202 31.62 -12.24 -12.04
N PHE A 203 30.32 -12.53 -12.05
CA PHE A 203 29.83 -13.87 -11.74
C PHE A 203 30.28 -14.92 -12.76
N GLN A 204 30.44 -16.17 -12.31
CA GLN A 204 30.75 -17.32 -13.17
C GLN A 204 29.67 -17.51 -14.23
N VAL A 205 28.41 -17.39 -13.80
CA VAL A 205 27.20 -17.46 -14.62
C VAL A 205 26.22 -16.43 -14.09
N ALA A 206 25.51 -15.74 -14.97
CA ALA A 206 24.43 -14.85 -14.61
C ALA A 206 23.28 -15.04 -15.63
N ASN A 207 22.15 -15.56 -15.19
CA ASN A 207 21.04 -15.92 -16.06
C ASN A 207 19.71 -15.36 -15.56
N PRO A 208 18.84 -14.93 -16.49
CA PRO A 208 17.44 -14.70 -16.18
C PRO A 208 16.74 -16.03 -15.91
N VAL A 209 15.80 -16.01 -14.95
CA VAL A 209 14.92 -17.14 -14.61
C VAL A 209 13.48 -16.65 -14.46
N ASP A 210 12.53 -17.56 -14.56
CA ASP A 210 11.15 -17.25 -14.28
C ASP A 210 10.97 -16.88 -12.79
N ILE A 211 10.23 -15.80 -12.52
CA ILE A 211 10.03 -15.27 -11.16
C ILE A 211 9.42 -16.31 -10.20
N MET A 212 8.52 -17.15 -10.70
CA MET A 212 7.89 -18.21 -9.89
C MET A 212 8.82 -19.40 -9.64
N MET A 213 9.88 -19.54 -10.45
CA MET A 213 10.82 -20.66 -10.35
C MET A 213 12.11 -20.29 -9.60
N LYS A 214 12.41 -19.01 -9.41
CA LYS A 214 13.71 -18.56 -8.90
C LYS A 214 14.08 -19.19 -7.54
N TYR A 215 13.14 -19.25 -6.60
CA TYR A 215 13.36 -19.88 -5.30
C TYR A 215 13.56 -21.40 -5.40
N THR A 216 12.78 -22.07 -6.24
CA THR A 216 12.95 -23.50 -6.47
C THR A 216 14.31 -23.84 -7.06
N LEU A 217 14.83 -23.03 -7.99
CA LEU A 217 16.13 -23.23 -8.61
C LEU A 217 17.29 -23.07 -7.64
N ILE A 218 17.21 -22.07 -6.74
CA ILE A 218 18.24 -21.86 -5.72
C ILE A 218 18.19 -22.95 -4.64
N GLU A 219 17.01 -23.38 -4.20
CA GLU A 219 16.82 -24.51 -3.28
C GLU A 219 17.37 -25.83 -3.85
N GLN A 220 17.34 -26.00 -5.16
CA GLN A 220 17.91 -27.18 -5.87
C GLN A 220 19.44 -27.05 -6.10
N GLY A 221 20.07 -25.96 -5.67
CA GLY A 221 21.51 -25.71 -5.85
C GLY A 221 21.88 -25.38 -7.30
N ALA A 222 20.95 -24.90 -8.13
CA ALA A 222 21.27 -24.46 -9.49
C ALA A 222 22.00 -23.11 -9.49
N TYR A 223 21.75 -22.27 -8.50
CA TYR A 223 22.36 -20.95 -8.30
C TYR A 223 22.78 -20.75 -6.86
N ASP A 224 23.67 -19.80 -6.64
CA ASP A 224 24.32 -19.51 -5.35
C ASP A 224 23.91 -18.13 -4.82
N VAL A 225 23.59 -17.22 -5.74
CA VAL A 225 23.26 -15.81 -5.49
C VAL A 225 22.04 -15.45 -6.32
N MET A 226 21.12 -14.70 -5.74
CA MET A 226 19.96 -14.17 -6.47
C MET A 226 19.54 -12.79 -5.98
N VAL A 227 18.85 -12.02 -6.84
CA VAL A 227 18.15 -10.84 -6.41
C VAL A 227 16.75 -11.24 -5.86
N VAL A 228 16.39 -10.67 -4.73
CA VAL A 228 15.11 -10.89 -4.05
C VAL A 228 14.53 -9.56 -3.59
N TYR A 229 13.29 -9.60 -3.11
CA TYR A 229 12.66 -8.49 -2.40
C TYR A 229 12.89 -8.66 -0.90
N ALA A 230 13.19 -7.58 -0.18
CA ALA A 230 13.57 -7.62 1.24
C ALA A 230 12.49 -8.26 2.14
N THR A 231 11.21 -8.02 1.84
CA THR A 231 10.07 -8.46 2.66
C THR A 231 9.47 -9.80 2.23
N ASP A 232 10.05 -10.48 1.21
CA ASP A 232 9.54 -11.75 0.70
C ASP A 232 9.79 -12.90 1.68
N GLY A 233 8.73 -13.52 2.20
CA GLY A 233 8.79 -14.67 3.12
C GLY A 233 9.47 -15.90 2.54
N LEU A 234 9.53 -16.01 1.20
CA LEU A 234 10.22 -17.11 0.51
C LEU A 234 11.74 -17.06 0.74
N ASN A 235 12.32 -15.90 1.10
CA ASN A 235 13.73 -15.79 1.49
C ASN A 235 14.04 -16.72 2.67
N LYS A 236 13.17 -16.75 3.67
CA LYS A 236 13.30 -17.64 4.84
C LYS A 236 13.13 -19.11 4.45
N ARG A 237 12.16 -19.44 3.58
CA ARG A 237 11.95 -20.81 3.10
C ARG A 237 13.19 -21.32 2.37
N ALA A 238 13.77 -20.50 1.52
CA ALA A 238 14.97 -20.85 0.76
C ALA A 238 16.27 -20.77 1.59
N ASN A 239 16.16 -20.44 2.88
CA ASN A 239 17.29 -20.26 3.79
C ASN A 239 18.38 -19.34 3.23
N LEU A 240 17.94 -18.19 2.67
CA LEU A 240 18.87 -17.18 2.14
C LEU A 240 19.34 -16.24 3.24
N THR A 241 20.61 -15.87 3.17
CA THR A 241 21.14 -14.71 3.89
C THR A 241 21.12 -13.50 2.97
N LEU A 242 20.49 -12.43 3.43
CA LEU A 242 20.42 -11.17 2.71
C LEU A 242 21.67 -10.33 3.04
N LEU A 243 22.36 -9.85 2.01
CA LEU A 243 23.57 -9.06 2.15
C LEU A 243 23.25 -7.58 2.27
N ASP A 244 24.06 -6.87 3.06
CA ASP A 244 23.97 -5.42 3.17
C ASP A 244 24.43 -4.73 1.88
N ASP A 245 23.68 -3.75 1.41
CA ASP A 245 23.99 -2.90 0.25
C ASP A 245 24.92 -1.75 0.68
N ASP A 246 26.19 -2.06 0.92
CA ASP A 246 27.21 -1.17 1.47
C ASP A 246 27.58 0.03 0.58
N GLN A 247 27.20 0.01 -0.70
CA GLN A 247 27.36 1.13 -1.63
C GLN A 247 26.04 1.89 -1.89
N HIS A 248 24.94 1.49 -1.26
CA HIS A 248 23.61 2.10 -1.45
C HIS A 248 23.18 2.17 -2.92
N PHE A 249 23.40 1.07 -3.63
CA PHE A 249 23.05 0.95 -5.05
C PHE A 249 21.53 0.88 -5.26
N PHE A 250 20.86 0.12 -4.40
CA PHE A 250 19.40 0.03 -4.44
C PHE A 250 18.78 1.16 -3.61
N PRO A 251 17.95 2.01 -4.20
CA PRO A 251 17.28 3.07 -3.44
C PRO A 251 16.24 2.49 -2.49
N ASP A 252 15.86 3.29 -1.52
CA ASP A 252 14.70 3.01 -0.68
C ASP A 252 13.44 2.81 -1.52
N TYR A 253 12.57 1.90 -1.03
CA TYR A 253 11.34 1.49 -1.70
C TYR A 253 10.25 1.31 -0.65
N TYR A 254 9.78 2.45 -0.10
CA TYR A 254 8.90 2.43 1.06
C TYR A 254 7.46 2.06 0.73
N GLY A 255 6.92 1.11 1.50
CA GLY A 255 5.51 0.79 1.49
C GLY A 255 4.65 1.96 2.01
N THR A 256 3.60 2.29 1.28
CA THR A 256 2.70 3.40 1.58
C THR A 256 1.27 3.13 1.13
N ILE A 257 0.32 3.82 1.74
CA ILE A 257 -1.08 3.80 1.32
C ILE A 257 -1.35 5.06 0.51
N LEU A 258 -1.73 4.89 -0.75
CA LEU A 258 -2.13 5.95 -1.66
C LEU A 258 -3.65 6.08 -1.62
N ALA A 259 -4.15 7.28 -1.37
CA ALA A 259 -5.58 7.56 -1.22
C ALA A 259 -6.03 8.70 -2.13
N ARG A 260 -7.27 8.65 -2.60
CA ARG A 260 -7.94 9.81 -3.21
C ARG A 260 -8.06 10.93 -2.19
N SER A 261 -7.81 12.16 -2.62
CA SER A 261 -7.90 13.33 -1.71
C SER A 261 -9.33 13.55 -1.19
N ASP A 262 -10.35 13.21 -1.99
CA ASP A 262 -11.76 13.40 -1.65
C ASP A 262 -12.34 12.35 -0.69
N VAL A 263 -11.66 11.22 -0.47
CA VAL A 263 -12.21 10.11 0.33
C VAL A 263 -12.52 10.54 1.76
N PHE A 264 -11.67 11.33 2.38
CA PHE A 264 -11.83 11.75 3.76
C PHE A 264 -12.95 12.77 3.96
N GLU A 265 -13.26 13.58 2.93
CA GLU A 265 -14.43 14.47 2.94
C GLU A 265 -15.72 13.68 2.77
N ARG A 266 -15.74 12.70 1.87
CA ARG A 266 -16.92 11.83 1.64
C ARG A 266 -17.32 11.05 2.88
N PHE A 267 -16.35 10.64 3.69
CA PHE A 267 -16.59 9.87 4.91
C PHE A 267 -16.56 10.69 6.20
N ALA A 268 -16.44 12.03 6.13
CA ALA A 268 -16.26 12.88 7.31
C ALA A 268 -17.39 12.75 8.36
N GLU A 269 -18.63 12.48 7.93
CA GLU A 269 -19.78 12.28 8.83
C GLU A 269 -19.89 10.85 9.36
N ASP A 270 -19.62 9.84 8.50
CA ASP A 270 -19.83 8.43 8.84
C ASP A 270 -18.61 7.81 9.52
N ALA A 271 -17.41 8.32 9.21
CA ALA A 271 -16.13 7.85 9.76
C ALA A 271 -15.20 9.04 10.11
N PRO A 272 -15.55 9.87 11.10
CA PRO A 272 -14.67 10.96 11.52
C PRO A 272 -13.33 10.41 12.04
N GLY A 273 -12.22 10.92 11.54
CA GLY A 273 -10.88 10.42 11.86
C GLY A 273 -10.45 9.18 11.04
N LEU A 274 -11.10 8.92 9.91
CA LEU A 274 -10.77 7.80 9.02
C LEU A 274 -9.30 7.82 8.57
N LYS A 275 -8.78 9.00 8.22
CA LYS A 275 -7.38 9.16 7.82
C LYS A 275 -6.44 8.74 8.94
N GLU A 276 -6.67 9.23 10.12
CA GLU A 276 -5.88 8.93 11.32
C GLU A 276 -5.95 7.44 11.68
N THR A 277 -7.11 6.80 11.47
CA THR A 277 -7.26 5.35 11.67
C THR A 277 -6.38 4.55 10.71
N ILE A 278 -6.37 4.89 9.42
CA ILE A 278 -5.53 4.23 8.44
C ILE A 278 -4.04 4.49 8.73
N GLN A 279 -3.70 5.71 9.15
CA GLN A 279 -2.34 6.09 9.51
C GLN A 279 -1.80 5.41 10.78
N LEU A 280 -2.62 4.68 11.54
CA LEU A 280 -2.12 3.84 12.64
C LEU A 280 -1.16 2.74 12.16
N LEU A 281 -1.21 2.38 10.89
CA LEU A 281 -0.27 1.43 10.27
C LEU A 281 1.10 2.04 9.98
N ASN A 282 1.25 3.38 10.04
CA ASN A 282 2.54 4.02 9.79
C ASN A 282 3.58 3.62 10.83
N GLU A 283 4.80 3.31 10.34
CA GLU A 283 5.97 2.91 11.14
C GLU A 283 5.72 1.69 12.06
N GLN A 284 4.73 0.84 11.72
CA GLN A 284 4.43 -0.37 12.50
C GLN A 284 5.29 -1.57 12.09
N PHE A 285 5.90 -1.51 10.91
CA PHE A 285 6.58 -2.65 10.34
C PHE A 285 8.09 -2.42 10.22
N THR A 286 8.83 -3.51 10.31
CA THR A 286 10.19 -3.64 9.79
C THR A 286 10.18 -4.65 8.64
N ASP A 287 11.22 -4.69 7.82
CA ASP A 287 11.32 -5.67 6.73
C ASP A 287 11.30 -7.11 7.26
N GLU A 288 11.96 -7.36 8.41
CA GLU A 288 11.95 -8.66 9.07
C GLU A 288 10.55 -9.07 9.54
N LEU A 289 9.80 -8.15 10.15
CA LEU A 289 8.44 -8.41 10.60
C LEU A 289 7.51 -8.67 9.41
N MET A 290 7.60 -7.88 8.34
CA MET A 290 6.79 -8.10 7.16
C MET A 290 7.15 -9.43 6.47
N SER A 291 8.44 -9.77 6.38
CA SER A 291 8.90 -11.08 5.90
C SER A 291 8.37 -12.25 6.74
N GLU A 292 8.19 -12.07 8.06
CA GLU A 292 7.54 -13.07 8.92
C GLU A 292 6.04 -13.24 8.61
N LEU A 293 5.33 -12.12 8.44
CA LEU A 293 3.90 -12.13 8.14
C LEU A 293 3.63 -12.74 6.75
N THR A 294 4.41 -12.38 5.73
CA THR A 294 4.30 -12.95 4.40
C THR A 294 4.69 -14.44 4.38
N TYR A 295 5.69 -14.87 5.19
CA TYR A 295 6.01 -16.30 5.37
C TYR A 295 4.82 -17.09 5.93
N ARG A 296 4.09 -16.55 6.92
CA ARG A 296 2.91 -17.21 7.48
C ARG A 296 1.84 -17.46 6.41
N VAL A 297 1.66 -16.52 5.49
CA VAL A 297 0.70 -16.65 4.37
C VAL A 297 1.25 -17.57 3.28
N ASP A 298 2.41 -17.24 2.71
CA ASP A 298 2.90 -17.84 1.47
C ASP A 298 3.50 -19.24 1.66
N VAL A 299 4.04 -19.52 2.86
CA VAL A 299 4.75 -20.77 3.16
C VAL A 299 3.99 -21.63 4.16
N ALA A 300 3.52 -21.06 5.27
CA ALA A 300 2.76 -21.79 6.27
C ALA A 300 1.30 -22.02 5.86
N GLY A 301 0.79 -21.26 4.88
CA GLY A 301 -0.57 -21.41 4.35
C GLY A 301 -1.65 -20.92 5.31
N GLU A 302 -1.32 -19.95 6.17
CA GLU A 302 -2.30 -19.33 7.07
C GLU A 302 -3.17 -18.34 6.28
N GLU A 303 -4.42 -18.17 6.71
CA GLU A 303 -5.35 -17.24 6.08
C GLU A 303 -4.91 -15.79 6.35
N VAL A 304 -4.88 -14.97 5.29
CA VAL A 304 -4.47 -13.55 5.34
C VAL A 304 -5.20 -12.78 6.45
N GLU A 305 -6.52 -12.97 6.56
CA GLU A 305 -7.35 -12.28 7.56
C GLU A 305 -6.92 -12.64 8.99
N THR A 306 -6.53 -13.89 9.24
CA THR A 306 -6.04 -14.35 10.55
C THR A 306 -4.69 -13.74 10.87
N VAL A 307 -3.75 -13.76 9.93
CA VAL A 307 -2.40 -13.20 10.12
C VAL A 307 -2.47 -11.69 10.37
N ALA A 308 -3.30 -10.98 9.62
CA ALA A 308 -3.54 -9.55 9.79
C ALA A 308 -4.17 -9.23 11.16
N HIS A 309 -5.16 -10.02 11.59
CA HIS A 309 -5.81 -9.88 12.89
C HIS A 309 -4.83 -10.07 14.04
N ASP A 310 -4.07 -11.17 14.01
CA ASP A 310 -3.06 -11.47 15.04
C ASP A 310 -2.05 -10.33 15.20
N PHE A 311 -1.57 -9.79 14.06
CA PHE A 311 -0.67 -8.65 14.10
C PHE A 311 -1.32 -7.42 14.75
N LEU A 312 -2.55 -7.07 14.35
CA LEU A 312 -3.24 -5.90 14.90
C LEU A 312 -3.49 -6.03 16.41
N VAL A 313 -3.83 -7.22 16.89
CA VAL A 313 -3.99 -7.49 18.33
C VAL A 313 -2.64 -7.41 19.04
N GLN A 314 -1.58 -8.03 18.51
CA GLN A 314 -0.25 -8.02 19.13
C GLN A 314 0.35 -6.61 19.20
N SER A 315 0.09 -5.77 18.22
CA SER A 315 0.51 -4.36 18.20
C SER A 315 -0.41 -3.42 19.01
N GLY A 316 -1.49 -3.95 19.59
CA GLY A 316 -2.44 -3.17 20.39
C GLY A 316 -3.32 -2.23 19.58
N LEU A 317 -3.45 -2.47 18.29
CA LEU A 317 -4.28 -1.67 17.37
C LEU A 317 -5.73 -2.15 17.35
N LEU A 318 -5.98 -3.42 17.70
CA LEU A 318 -7.29 -4.01 17.95
C LEU A 318 -7.34 -4.69 19.34
N ASP A 319 -8.53 -4.79 19.89
CA ASP A 319 -8.79 -5.59 21.09
C ASP A 319 -8.83 -7.09 20.73
N ALA A 320 -8.45 -7.97 21.70
CA ALA A 320 -8.39 -9.42 21.51
C ALA A 320 -9.78 -10.08 21.48
#